data_b908649b4eb7c5c515da5d387cc33592
#
_entry.id   b908649b4eb7c5c515da5d387cc33592
#
_cell.length_a   1.000
_cell.length_b   1.000
_cell.length_c   1.000
_cell.angle_alpha   90.00
_cell.angle_beta   90.00
_cell.angle_gamma   90.00
#
_symmetry.space_group_name_H-M   'P 1'
#
loop_
_entity.id
_entity.type
_entity.pdbx_description
1 polymer ?
#
loop_
_entity_poly.entity_id
_entity_poly.type
_entity_poly.pdbx_seq_one_letter_code
_entity_poly.pdbx_strand_id
1 'polypeptide(L)'
;MGKNYSQLSIEERTMIQTQLEMGIKPAAIALGLNRSASTLSRELSRNGWVRETGRRGPGRPRMAGGYRAVAAQERATMCTVTLRVARRLRPQALLWGRVMRYLKKGYSPEQIAGTLALVHTDTPSLRVSHETIYTAIYAMPRGELRTQVIGWLRFGHAKRRPRARGEDRRGRIPDMVSIHDRPPEVDERLIPGHWEGDLIKGAYNRSAVGTLVERTTLFTVLSKMEDASAESAVKGFSRVLNRIEAQKRLSMTYDQGREMAGHQRLTEATGVKVYFADPHSPWQRGINENTNGLLRQYLPKGADLSQYTQAQLDAIAWQLNTRPRKSMGFRCPAELFTPDAFDFKQHHAALFALGH
;
A
#
# COMPACT_ATOMS: atom_id res chain seq x y z
N MET A 1 -17.04 -15.85 -18.08
CA MET A 1 -16.70 -15.43 -19.46
C MET A 1 -17.29 -14.05 -19.69
N GLY A 2 -16.47 -13.02 -19.83
CA GLY A 2 -16.95 -11.66 -20.12
C GLY A 2 -17.51 -11.62 -21.54
N LYS A 3 -18.74 -11.08 -21.71
CA LYS A 3 -19.32 -10.84 -23.02
C LYS A 3 -18.40 -9.90 -23.80
N ASN A 4 -17.91 -10.32 -24.98
CA ASN A 4 -17.16 -9.43 -25.86
C ASN A 4 -18.04 -8.26 -26.26
N TYR A 5 -17.64 -7.05 -25.88
CA TYR A 5 -18.33 -5.82 -26.30
C TYR A 5 -18.05 -5.58 -27.79
N SER A 6 -19.08 -5.63 -28.63
CA SER A 6 -19.01 -5.20 -30.02
C SER A 6 -19.62 -3.79 -30.17
N GLN A 7 -18.93 -2.90 -30.90
CA GLN A 7 -19.46 -1.58 -31.21
C GLN A 7 -20.69 -1.71 -32.14
N LEU A 8 -21.54 -0.68 -32.14
CA LEU A 8 -22.64 -0.60 -33.08
C LEU A 8 -22.09 -0.49 -34.54
N SER A 9 -22.67 -1.27 -35.44
CA SER A 9 -22.32 -1.18 -36.86
C SER A 9 -23.03 -0.02 -37.55
N ILE A 10 -22.66 0.30 -38.80
CA ILE A 10 -23.35 1.35 -39.56
C ILE A 10 -24.80 0.96 -39.86
N GLU A 11 -25.07 -0.33 -40.06
CA GLU A 11 -26.42 -0.84 -40.27
C GLU A 11 -27.28 -0.64 -39.02
N GLU A 12 -26.76 -0.99 -37.83
CA GLU A 12 -27.45 -0.78 -36.57
C GLU A 12 -27.70 0.73 -36.34
N ARG A 13 -26.75 1.61 -36.67
CA ARG A 13 -26.91 3.06 -36.59
C ARG A 13 -27.98 3.60 -37.54
N THR A 14 -28.03 3.04 -38.76
CA THR A 14 -29.05 3.41 -39.73
C THR A 14 -30.43 2.97 -39.23
N MET A 15 -30.58 1.75 -38.71
CA MET A 15 -31.82 1.30 -38.07
C MET A 15 -32.25 2.19 -36.92
N ILE A 16 -31.30 2.61 -36.06
CA ILE A 16 -31.58 3.54 -34.96
C ILE A 16 -32.14 4.86 -35.50
N GLN A 17 -31.52 5.43 -36.54
CA GLN A 17 -31.96 6.67 -37.13
C GLN A 17 -33.39 6.52 -37.69
N THR A 18 -33.64 5.51 -38.52
CA THR A 18 -34.94 5.27 -39.15
C THR A 18 -36.07 5.05 -38.13
N GLN A 19 -35.78 4.26 -37.07
CA GLN A 19 -36.77 3.98 -36.03
C GLN A 19 -37.06 5.21 -35.14
N LEU A 20 -36.05 6.07 -34.93
CA LEU A 20 -36.25 7.35 -34.26
C LEU A 20 -37.09 8.31 -35.12
N GLU A 21 -36.92 8.32 -36.44
CA GLU A 21 -37.75 9.09 -37.40
C GLU A 21 -39.20 8.63 -37.37
N MET A 22 -39.44 7.33 -37.16
CA MET A 22 -40.77 6.73 -36.97
C MET A 22 -41.35 7.01 -35.59
N GLY A 23 -40.62 7.68 -34.72
CA GLY A 23 -41.08 8.00 -33.34
C GLY A 23 -41.02 6.84 -32.34
N ILE A 24 -40.32 5.76 -32.71
CA ILE A 24 -40.14 4.61 -31.81
C ILE A 24 -39.24 5.00 -30.61
N LYS A 25 -39.65 4.59 -29.42
CA LYS A 25 -38.93 4.91 -28.18
C LYS A 25 -37.56 4.21 -28.15
N PRO A 26 -36.47 4.88 -27.68
CA PRO A 26 -35.14 4.29 -27.65
C PRO A 26 -35.03 2.94 -26.93
N ALA A 27 -35.82 2.71 -25.89
CA ALA A 27 -35.84 1.41 -25.21
C ALA A 27 -36.33 0.26 -26.10
N ALA A 28 -37.37 0.50 -26.95
CA ALA A 28 -37.87 -0.48 -27.90
C ALA A 28 -36.88 -0.73 -29.05
N ILE A 29 -36.19 0.34 -29.50
CA ILE A 29 -35.11 0.23 -30.49
C ILE A 29 -33.98 -0.66 -29.98
N ALA A 30 -33.55 -0.44 -28.73
CA ALA A 30 -32.49 -1.23 -28.10
C ALA A 30 -32.87 -2.73 -28.05
N LEU A 31 -34.13 -3.02 -27.69
CA LEU A 31 -34.64 -4.38 -27.63
C LEU A 31 -34.64 -5.04 -29.03
N GLY A 32 -35.12 -4.33 -30.06
CA GLY A 32 -35.15 -4.83 -31.46
C GLY A 32 -33.75 -5.10 -32.02
N LEU A 33 -32.75 -4.37 -31.59
CA LEU A 33 -31.34 -4.57 -31.97
C LEU A 33 -30.61 -5.60 -31.08
N ASN A 34 -31.27 -6.21 -30.10
CA ASN A 34 -30.66 -7.09 -29.11
C ASN A 34 -29.46 -6.43 -28.39
N ARG A 35 -29.59 -5.14 -28.12
CA ARG A 35 -28.60 -4.32 -27.41
C ARG A 35 -29.15 -3.83 -26.08
N SER A 36 -28.25 -3.55 -25.11
CA SER A 36 -28.69 -2.97 -23.84
C SER A 36 -29.21 -1.54 -24.04
N ALA A 37 -30.25 -1.17 -23.28
CA ALA A 37 -30.79 0.19 -23.27
C ALA A 37 -29.70 1.24 -22.94
N SER A 38 -28.73 0.88 -22.08
CA SER A 38 -27.59 1.73 -21.73
C SER A 38 -26.62 1.96 -22.91
N THR A 39 -26.47 0.98 -23.82
CA THR A 39 -25.67 1.14 -25.03
C THR A 39 -26.30 2.18 -25.95
N LEU A 40 -27.61 2.06 -26.17
CA LEU A 40 -28.33 3.00 -27.02
C LEU A 40 -28.40 4.41 -26.39
N SER A 41 -28.67 4.51 -25.11
CA SER A 41 -28.65 5.79 -24.39
C SER A 41 -27.32 6.53 -24.52
N ARG A 42 -26.20 5.83 -24.36
CA ARG A 42 -24.85 6.40 -24.55
C ARG A 42 -24.58 6.80 -25.99
N GLU A 43 -25.01 5.99 -26.97
CA GLU A 43 -24.88 6.31 -28.39
C GLU A 43 -25.65 7.60 -28.73
N LEU A 44 -26.89 7.71 -28.32
CA LEU A 44 -27.74 8.87 -28.55
C LEU A 44 -27.22 10.12 -27.84
N SER A 45 -26.84 10.03 -26.57
CA SER A 45 -26.25 11.13 -25.82
C SER A 45 -24.95 11.64 -26.45
N ARG A 46 -24.06 10.74 -26.87
CA ARG A 46 -22.79 11.06 -27.53
C ARG A 46 -22.96 11.75 -28.88
N ASN A 47 -24.06 11.49 -29.56
CA ASN A 47 -24.33 11.99 -30.89
C ASN A 47 -25.41 13.11 -30.94
N GLY A 48 -25.65 13.75 -29.80
CA GLY A 48 -26.43 14.99 -29.72
C GLY A 48 -27.94 14.79 -29.94
N TRP A 49 -28.45 13.56 -29.72
CA TRP A 49 -29.88 13.32 -29.76
C TRP A 49 -30.61 14.08 -28.64
N VAL A 50 -31.70 14.75 -29.01
CA VAL A 50 -32.57 15.46 -28.07
C VAL A 50 -33.97 14.86 -28.15
N ARG A 51 -34.50 14.45 -26.98
CA ARG A 51 -35.89 14.00 -26.91
C ARG A 51 -36.82 15.21 -27.17
N GLU A 52 -37.67 15.11 -28.19
CA GLU A 52 -38.70 16.13 -28.39
C GLU A 52 -39.76 16.02 -27.27
N THR A 53 -39.75 16.98 -26.38
CA THR A 53 -40.75 17.16 -25.32
C THR A 53 -41.46 18.48 -25.58
N GLY A 54 -42.67 18.43 -26.22
CA GLY A 54 -43.50 19.63 -26.31
C GLY A 54 -44.04 19.97 -27.72
N ARG A 55 -45.03 20.88 -27.77
CA ARG A 55 -45.66 21.41 -29.00
C ARG A 55 -44.62 21.93 -29.97
N ARG A 56 -44.71 21.44 -31.22
CA ARG A 56 -43.88 21.89 -32.33
C ARG A 56 -44.03 23.39 -32.54
N GLY A 57 -42.97 24.16 -32.37
CA GLY A 57 -42.87 25.52 -32.85
C GLY A 57 -42.77 25.56 -34.39
N PRO A 58 -42.97 26.72 -35.01
CA PRO A 58 -42.86 26.87 -36.47
C PRO A 58 -41.39 26.65 -36.89
N GLY A 59 -41.14 25.53 -37.60
CA GLY A 59 -39.82 25.13 -38.07
C GLY A 59 -39.82 23.64 -38.54
N ARG A 60 -38.86 23.29 -39.42
CA ARG A 60 -38.73 21.90 -39.87
C ARG A 60 -38.39 20.99 -38.62
N PRO A 61 -39.15 19.90 -38.42
CA PRO A 61 -38.83 18.97 -37.36
C PRO A 61 -37.41 18.44 -37.50
N ARG A 62 -36.67 18.32 -36.42
CA ARG A 62 -35.38 17.67 -36.42
C ARG A 62 -35.61 16.17 -36.69
N MET A 63 -35.24 15.73 -37.86
CA MET A 63 -35.32 14.30 -38.23
C MET A 63 -34.55 13.49 -37.17
N ALA A 64 -35.11 12.40 -36.68
CA ALA A 64 -34.54 11.51 -35.67
C ALA A 64 -34.02 12.22 -34.39
N GLY A 65 -34.66 13.34 -33.96
CA GLY A 65 -34.19 14.12 -32.79
C GLY A 65 -32.77 14.68 -32.95
N GLY A 66 -32.30 14.81 -34.20
CA GLY A 66 -30.94 15.29 -34.53
C GLY A 66 -29.88 14.20 -34.60
N TYR A 67 -30.21 12.91 -34.38
CA TYR A 67 -29.26 11.80 -34.56
C TYR A 67 -29.05 11.52 -36.05
N ARG A 68 -27.78 11.38 -36.47
CA ARG A 68 -27.37 11.03 -37.82
C ARG A 68 -26.45 9.82 -37.82
N ALA A 69 -26.84 8.72 -38.44
CA ALA A 69 -26.12 7.45 -38.47
C ALA A 69 -24.69 7.58 -39.06
N VAL A 70 -24.57 8.28 -40.18
CA VAL A 70 -23.27 8.51 -40.84
C VAL A 70 -22.32 9.30 -39.94
N ALA A 71 -22.78 10.43 -39.42
CA ALA A 71 -21.95 11.25 -38.50
C ALA A 71 -21.57 10.50 -37.22
N ALA A 72 -22.46 9.65 -36.71
CA ALA A 72 -22.18 8.79 -35.57
C ALA A 72 -21.13 7.72 -35.90
N GLN A 73 -21.19 7.16 -37.11
CA GLN A 73 -20.21 6.18 -37.59
C GLN A 73 -18.84 6.84 -37.82
N GLU A 74 -18.78 8.00 -38.46
CA GLU A 74 -17.54 8.74 -38.66
C GLU A 74 -16.87 9.07 -37.31
N ARG A 75 -17.66 9.54 -36.34
CA ARG A 75 -17.17 9.86 -34.98
C ARG A 75 -16.64 8.61 -34.27
N ALA A 76 -17.34 7.49 -34.43
CA ALA A 76 -16.88 6.21 -33.86
C ALA A 76 -15.59 5.72 -34.53
N THR A 77 -15.47 5.87 -35.85
CA THR A 77 -14.26 5.53 -36.59
C THR A 77 -13.10 6.43 -36.21
N MET A 78 -13.30 7.75 -36.10
CA MET A 78 -12.28 8.68 -35.62
C MET A 78 -11.80 8.32 -34.20
N CYS A 79 -12.72 7.98 -33.30
CA CYS A 79 -12.34 7.54 -31.94
C CYS A 79 -11.58 6.19 -31.94
N THR A 80 -11.74 5.37 -32.96
CA THR A 80 -11.02 4.09 -33.10
C THR A 80 -9.63 4.29 -33.71
N VAL A 81 -9.52 5.24 -34.64
CA VAL A 81 -8.26 5.59 -35.34
C VAL A 81 -7.39 6.52 -34.51
N THR A 82 -7.98 7.28 -33.57
CA THR A 82 -7.18 8.10 -32.65
C THR A 82 -6.20 7.20 -31.92
N LEU A 83 -4.93 7.32 -32.25
CA LEU A 83 -3.83 6.57 -31.65
C LEU A 83 -3.97 6.67 -30.12
N ARG A 84 -4.31 5.56 -29.48
CA ARG A 84 -4.31 5.48 -28.03
C ARG A 84 -2.93 5.89 -27.58
N VAL A 85 -2.84 6.96 -26.80
CA VAL A 85 -1.58 7.40 -26.20
C VAL A 85 -0.85 6.18 -25.68
N ALA A 86 0.36 5.98 -26.14
CA ALA A 86 1.14 4.80 -25.82
C ALA A 86 1.18 4.60 -24.31
N ARG A 87 0.87 3.38 -23.85
CA ARG A 87 0.86 3.08 -22.41
C ARG A 87 2.17 3.54 -21.79
N ARG A 88 2.10 4.35 -20.74
CA ARG A 88 3.28 4.86 -20.02
C ARG A 88 4.22 3.76 -19.51
N LEU A 89 3.62 2.65 -19.04
CA LEU A 89 4.36 1.46 -18.61
C LEU A 89 4.34 0.42 -19.71
N ARG A 90 5.42 0.37 -20.50
CA ARG A 90 5.71 -0.67 -21.49
C ARG A 90 6.97 -1.43 -21.08
N PRO A 91 7.08 -2.75 -21.36
CA PRO A 91 8.22 -3.56 -20.93
C PRO A 91 9.60 -3.01 -21.30
N GLN A 92 9.74 -2.28 -22.41
CA GLN A 92 11.01 -1.70 -22.86
C GLN A 92 11.24 -0.26 -22.36
N ALA A 93 10.28 0.34 -21.64
CA ALA A 93 10.42 1.71 -21.17
C ALA A 93 11.32 1.78 -19.93
N LEU A 94 12.17 2.82 -19.84
CA LEU A 94 13.00 3.09 -18.65
C LEU A 94 12.18 3.09 -17.36
N LEU A 95 10.97 3.68 -17.41
CA LEU A 95 10.06 3.74 -16.26
C LEU A 95 9.62 2.33 -15.81
N TRP A 96 9.41 1.39 -16.76
CA TRP A 96 9.09 0.00 -16.44
C TRP A 96 10.21 -0.67 -15.65
N GLY A 97 11.45 -0.54 -16.11
CA GLY A 97 12.63 -1.10 -15.42
C GLY A 97 12.72 -0.58 -13.98
N ARG A 98 12.47 0.73 -13.76
CA ARG A 98 12.44 1.33 -12.43
C ARG A 98 11.33 0.76 -11.55
N VAL A 99 10.12 0.68 -12.06
CA VAL A 99 8.96 0.10 -11.34
C VAL A 99 9.24 -1.36 -10.95
N MET A 100 9.74 -2.17 -11.88
CA MET A 100 10.07 -3.59 -11.62
C MET A 100 11.13 -3.75 -10.55
N ARG A 101 12.15 -2.87 -10.52
CA ARG A 101 13.22 -2.88 -9.53
C ARG A 101 12.68 -2.57 -8.12
N TYR A 102 11.79 -1.59 -7.99
CA TYR A 102 11.13 -1.30 -6.72
C TYR A 102 10.21 -2.43 -6.27
N LEU A 103 9.43 -3.02 -7.18
CA LEU A 103 8.58 -4.18 -6.87
C LEU A 103 9.41 -5.34 -6.34
N LYS A 104 10.54 -5.67 -6.99
CA LYS A 104 11.48 -6.72 -6.55
C LYS A 104 12.04 -6.44 -5.15
N LYS A 105 12.23 -5.17 -4.79
CA LYS A 105 12.61 -4.74 -3.43
C LYS A 105 11.44 -4.71 -2.44
N GLY A 106 10.26 -5.16 -2.84
CA GLY A 106 9.07 -5.27 -2.01
C GLY A 106 8.33 -3.95 -1.75
N TYR A 107 8.56 -2.91 -2.57
CA TYR A 107 7.75 -1.69 -2.51
C TYR A 107 6.34 -1.93 -3.05
N SER A 108 5.33 -1.37 -2.40
CA SER A 108 3.98 -1.40 -2.95
C SER A 108 3.85 -0.43 -4.14
N PRO A 109 2.90 -0.64 -5.06
CA PRO A 109 2.64 0.32 -6.15
C PRO A 109 2.41 1.76 -5.67
N GLU A 110 1.78 1.94 -4.50
CA GLU A 110 1.55 3.25 -3.91
C GLU A 110 2.87 3.89 -3.43
N GLN A 111 3.73 3.12 -2.77
CA GLN A 111 5.07 3.57 -2.36
C GLN A 111 5.93 3.94 -3.58
N ILE A 112 5.87 3.15 -4.65
CA ILE A 112 6.59 3.43 -5.90
C ILE A 112 6.11 4.75 -6.52
N ALA A 113 4.80 4.95 -6.62
CA ALA A 113 4.22 6.17 -7.18
C ALA A 113 4.64 7.41 -6.38
N GLY A 114 4.57 7.34 -5.05
CA GLY A 114 4.99 8.43 -4.16
C GLY A 114 6.50 8.72 -4.25
N THR A 115 7.33 7.67 -4.22
CA THR A 115 8.80 7.81 -4.37
C THR A 115 9.16 8.47 -5.71
N LEU A 116 8.59 7.99 -6.82
CA LEU A 116 8.88 8.55 -8.13
C LEU A 116 8.41 10.01 -8.26
N ALA A 117 7.33 10.39 -7.57
CA ALA A 117 6.87 11.77 -7.52
C ALA A 117 7.84 12.70 -6.76
N LEU A 118 8.42 12.21 -5.65
CA LEU A 118 9.39 12.98 -4.84
C LEU A 118 10.77 13.06 -5.50
N VAL A 119 11.26 11.97 -6.10
CA VAL A 119 12.58 11.91 -6.73
C VAL A 119 12.60 12.66 -8.06
N HIS A 120 11.50 12.65 -8.80
CA HIS A 120 11.40 13.22 -10.15
C HIS A 120 10.44 14.41 -10.20
N THR A 121 10.68 15.45 -9.38
CA THR A 121 9.87 16.67 -9.33
C THR A 121 9.80 17.36 -10.69
N ASP A 122 10.90 17.37 -11.44
CA ASP A 122 11.02 18.14 -12.69
C ASP A 122 10.87 17.26 -13.95
N THR A 123 10.66 15.97 -13.78
CA THR A 123 10.55 15.03 -14.90
C THR A 123 9.23 14.24 -14.86
N PRO A 124 8.10 14.83 -15.30
CA PRO A 124 6.78 14.19 -15.26
C PRO A 124 6.71 12.86 -16.02
N SER A 125 7.55 12.65 -17.03
CA SER A 125 7.63 11.40 -17.79
C SER A 125 8.09 10.20 -16.96
N LEU A 126 8.79 10.43 -15.86
CA LEU A 126 9.26 9.40 -14.93
C LEU A 126 8.31 9.20 -13.74
N ARG A 127 7.17 9.89 -13.70
CA ARG A 127 6.13 9.69 -12.67
C ARG A 127 5.05 8.75 -13.20
N VAL A 128 4.46 7.99 -12.30
CA VAL A 128 3.38 7.04 -12.62
C VAL A 128 2.43 6.92 -11.44
N SER A 129 1.13 6.76 -11.70
CA SER A 129 0.16 6.49 -10.63
C SER A 129 0.20 5.01 -10.23
N HIS A 130 -0.17 4.72 -8.98
CA HIS A 130 -0.28 3.34 -8.50
C HIS A 130 -1.29 2.52 -9.28
N GLU A 131 -2.41 3.12 -9.73
CA GLU A 131 -3.39 2.47 -10.60
C GLU A 131 -2.80 2.04 -11.95
N THR A 132 -1.93 2.87 -12.55
CA THR A 132 -1.23 2.52 -13.77
C THR A 132 -0.30 1.34 -13.56
N ILE A 133 0.36 1.26 -12.39
CA ILE A 133 1.23 0.12 -12.03
C ILE A 133 0.38 -1.15 -11.87
N TYR A 134 -0.72 -1.11 -11.11
CA TYR A 134 -1.62 -2.24 -10.97
C TYR A 134 -2.17 -2.70 -12.33
N THR A 135 -2.67 -1.76 -13.13
CA THR A 135 -3.19 -2.07 -14.46
C THR A 135 -2.14 -2.75 -15.34
N ALA A 136 -0.89 -2.29 -15.29
CA ALA A 136 0.19 -2.91 -16.06
C ALA A 136 0.51 -4.34 -15.58
N ILE A 137 0.56 -4.57 -14.27
CA ILE A 137 0.81 -5.90 -13.68
C ILE A 137 -0.29 -6.88 -14.04
N TYR A 138 -1.55 -6.50 -13.87
CA TYR A 138 -2.68 -7.39 -14.14
C TYR A 138 -2.95 -7.59 -15.64
N ALA A 139 -2.51 -6.67 -16.49
CA ALA A 139 -2.57 -6.81 -17.96
C ALA A 139 -1.44 -7.66 -18.55
N MET A 140 -0.46 -8.08 -17.75
CA MET A 140 0.60 -9.00 -18.20
C MET A 140 0.00 -10.34 -18.65
N PRO A 141 0.55 -10.94 -19.73
CA PRO A 141 0.18 -12.31 -20.11
C PRO A 141 0.33 -13.28 -18.93
N ARG A 142 -0.52 -14.30 -18.88
CA ARG A 142 -0.38 -15.37 -17.89
C ARG A 142 0.94 -16.09 -18.12
N GLY A 143 1.75 -16.23 -17.07
CA GLY A 143 3.06 -16.87 -17.13
C GLY A 143 3.84 -16.67 -15.83
N GLU A 144 5.04 -17.21 -15.80
CA GLU A 144 5.91 -17.19 -14.63
C GLU A 144 6.25 -15.77 -14.14
N LEU A 145 6.60 -14.87 -15.06
CA LEU A 145 6.92 -13.47 -14.75
C LEU A 145 5.74 -12.77 -14.05
N ARG A 146 4.50 -12.96 -14.52
CA ARG A 146 3.32 -12.39 -13.88
C ARG A 146 3.12 -12.96 -12.47
N THR A 147 3.33 -14.25 -12.29
CA THR A 147 3.23 -14.92 -10.99
C THR A 147 4.26 -14.38 -10.01
N GLN A 148 5.51 -14.21 -10.46
CA GLN A 148 6.57 -13.60 -9.65
C GLN A 148 6.24 -12.16 -9.26
N VAL A 149 5.80 -11.33 -10.20
CA VAL A 149 5.47 -9.93 -9.93
C VAL A 149 4.28 -9.80 -8.98
N ILE A 150 3.26 -10.64 -9.10
CA ILE A 150 2.14 -10.71 -8.15
C ILE A 150 2.62 -11.16 -6.77
N GLY A 151 3.57 -12.09 -6.69
CA GLY A 151 4.19 -12.56 -5.45
C GLY A 151 4.96 -11.46 -4.71
N TRP A 152 5.47 -10.45 -5.41
CA TRP A 152 6.12 -9.27 -4.80
C TRP A 152 5.13 -8.27 -4.21
N LEU A 153 3.83 -8.37 -4.55
CA LEU A 153 2.80 -7.53 -3.95
C LEU A 153 2.50 -8.00 -2.51
N ARG A 154 2.37 -7.04 -1.59
CA ARG A 154 2.20 -7.28 -0.14
C ARG A 154 1.01 -8.18 0.23
N PHE A 155 -0.05 -8.21 -0.55
CA PHE A 155 -1.28 -8.93 -0.28
C PHE A 155 -1.62 -9.94 -1.39
N GLY A 156 -0.73 -10.91 -1.61
CA GLY A 156 -1.06 -12.12 -2.37
C GLY A 156 -1.90 -13.08 -1.53
N HIS A 157 -3.16 -12.72 -1.22
CA HIS A 157 -4.19 -13.53 -0.55
C HIS A 157 -3.95 -14.04 0.87
N ALA A 158 -4.66 -13.47 1.82
CA ALA A 158 -5.02 -14.17 3.04
C ALA A 158 -6.52 -14.05 3.31
N LYS A 159 -7.24 -15.15 3.39
CA LYS A 159 -8.57 -15.19 4.01
C LYS A 159 -8.44 -14.70 5.44
N ARG A 160 -9.30 -13.76 5.84
CA ARG A 160 -9.41 -13.26 7.21
C ARG A 160 -9.80 -14.42 8.13
N ARG A 161 -8.92 -14.80 9.05
CA ARG A 161 -9.22 -15.80 10.08
C ARG A 161 -9.94 -15.14 11.26
N PRO A 162 -10.96 -15.79 11.89
CA PRO A 162 -11.58 -15.28 13.10
C PRO A 162 -10.54 -15.22 14.24
N ARG A 163 -10.61 -14.20 15.10
CA ARG A 163 -9.81 -14.12 16.33
C ARG A 163 -10.42 -15.05 17.37
N ALA A 164 -9.65 -16.05 17.81
CA ALA A 164 -10.01 -16.85 18.98
C ALA A 164 -9.72 -16.02 20.24
N ARG A 165 -10.71 -15.89 21.13
CA ARG A 165 -10.56 -15.31 22.47
C ARG A 165 -10.15 -16.44 23.41
N GLY A 166 -8.95 -16.38 23.98
CA GLY A 166 -8.51 -17.22 25.09
C GLY A 166 -8.43 -16.39 26.36
N GLU A 167 -8.83 -16.97 27.50
CA GLU A 167 -8.62 -16.36 28.81
C GLU A 167 -7.13 -16.22 29.15
N ASP A 168 -6.75 -15.05 29.66
CA ASP A 168 -5.37 -14.75 30.01
C ASP A 168 -5.07 -15.17 31.46
N ARG A 169 -4.36 -16.31 31.63
CA ARG A 169 -3.90 -16.86 32.93
C ARG A 169 -2.48 -16.41 33.29
N ARG A 170 -2.03 -15.24 32.82
CA ARG A 170 -0.67 -14.76 33.03
C ARG A 170 -0.57 -14.06 34.38
N GLY A 171 0.50 -14.39 35.15
CA GLY A 171 0.82 -13.70 36.41
C GLY A 171 1.21 -12.24 36.15
N ARG A 172 0.94 -11.37 37.12
CA ARG A 172 1.26 -9.92 37.03
C ARG A 172 2.79 -9.71 37.07
N ILE A 173 3.26 -8.77 36.24
CA ILE A 173 4.63 -8.25 36.31
C ILE A 173 4.69 -7.30 37.51
N PRO A 174 5.69 -7.41 38.42
CA PRO A 174 5.82 -6.48 39.55
C PRO A 174 6.17 -5.08 39.07
N ASP A 175 5.75 -4.06 39.80
CA ASP A 175 6.12 -2.65 39.65
C ASP A 175 5.90 -2.06 38.26
N MET A 176 4.87 -2.52 37.56
CA MET A 176 4.49 -1.99 36.22
C MET A 176 4.03 -0.53 36.32
N VAL A 177 4.62 0.33 35.50
CA VAL A 177 4.13 1.70 35.30
C VAL A 177 3.07 1.66 34.17
N SER A 178 1.88 2.16 34.47
CA SER A 178 0.77 2.16 33.51
C SER A 178 1.05 3.08 32.30
N ILE A 179 0.48 2.73 31.15
CA ILE A 179 0.47 3.61 29.97
C ILE A 179 -0.20 4.96 30.27
N HIS A 180 -1.12 5.01 31.24
CA HIS A 180 -1.83 6.22 31.64
C HIS A 180 -0.92 7.22 32.41
N ASP A 181 0.20 6.75 32.96
CA ASP A 181 1.22 7.59 33.62
C ASP A 181 2.26 8.10 32.61
N ARG A 182 2.09 7.78 31.34
CA ARG A 182 2.98 8.20 30.26
C ARG A 182 2.79 9.69 29.95
N PRO A 183 3.88 10.46 29.73
CA PRO A 183 3.77 11.87 29.38
C PRO A 183 2.90 12.09 28.13
N PRO A 184 2.05 13.14 28.10
CA PRO A 184 1.14 13.41 26.96
C PRO A 184 1.87 13.59 25.63
N GLU A 185 3.07 14.16 25.62
CA GLU A 185 3.93 14.37 24.46
C GLU A 185 4.20 13.08 23.65
N VAL A 186 4.14 11.93 24.34
CA VAL A 186 4.31 10.62 23.68
C VAL A 186 3.14 10.31 22.72
N ASP A 187 1.93 10.76 23.07
CA ASP A 187 0.74 10.56 22.24
C ASP A 187 0.65 11.56 21.09
N GLU A 188 1.18 12.76 21.29
CA GLU A 188 1.25 13.81 20.26
C GLU A 188 2.26 13.49 19.16
N ARG A 189 3.24 12.59 19.42
CA ARG A 189 4.26 12.13 18.45
C ARG A 189 5.07 13.28 17.83
N LEU A 190 5.40 14.30 18.62
CA LEU A 190 6.13 15.46 18.14
C LEU A 190 7.64 15.26 18.24
N ILE A 191 8.10 14.55 19.27
CA ILE A 191 9.52 14.38 19.60
C ILE A 191 9.91 12.92 19.35
N PRO A 192 10.96 12.65 18.54
CA PRO A 192 11.54 11.31 18.43
C PRO A 192 12.16 10.84 19.75
N GLY A 193 12.09 9.53 20.01
CA GLY A 193 12.69 8.92 21.20
C GLY A 193 11.73 8.06 22.02
N HIS A 194 10.47 7.98 21.59
CA HIS A 194 9.44 7.15 22.21
C HIS A 194 9.17 5.90 21.37
N TRP A 195 9.39 4.74 21.95
CA TRP A 195 9.40 3.46 21.25
C TRP A 195 8.18 2.60 21.60
N GLU A 196 7.76 1.78 20.68
CA GLU A 196 6.89 0.62 20.92
C GLU A 196 7.72 -0.65 20.78
N GLY A 197 7.72 -1.49 21.81
CA GLY A 197 8.46 -2.75 21.82
C GLY A 197 7.56 -3.99 21.71
N ASP A 198 8.05 -5.07 21.11
CA ASP A 198 7.37 -6.36 21.01
C ASP A 198 8.36 -7.49 20.68
N LEU A 199 7.94 -8.77 20.77
CA LEU A 199 8.67 -9.91 20.28
C LEU A 199 7.98 -10.58 19.11
N ILE A 200 8.69 -10.75 18.02
CA ILE A 200 8.30 -11.69 16.94
C ILE A 200 8.76 -13.08 17.34
N LYS A 201 7.83 -13.95 17.71
CA LYS A 201 8.11 -15.34 18.10
C LYS A 201 8.18 -16.23 16.87
N GLY A 202 9.18 -17.12 16.83
CA GLY A 202 9.41 -18.14 15.81
C GLY A 202 8.62 -19.41 16.08
N ALA A 203 9.05 -20.50 15.43
CA ALA A 203 8.43 -21.81 15.56
C ALA A 203 8.41 -22.27 17.04
N TYR A 204 7.23 -22.71 17.48
CA TYR A 204 7.01 -23.23 18.85
C TYR A 204 7.48 -22.32 19.98
N ASN A 205 7.62 -21.00 19.72
CA ASN A 205 8.16 -19.99 20.66
C ASN A 205 9.60 -20.28 21.16
N ARG A 206 10.38 -21.07 20.40
CA ARG A 206 11.76 -21.44 20.78
C ARG A 206 12.77 -20.36 20.42
N SER A 207 12.45 -19.49 19.49
CA SER A 207 13.28 -18.39 19.07
C SER A 207 12.47 -17.10 19.00
N ALA A 208 13.12 -15.96 19.18
CA ALA A 208 12.46 -14.66 19.13
C ALA A 208 13.37 -13.59 18.51
N VAL A 209 12.74 -12.56 17.95
CA VAL A 209 13.39 -11.32 17.53
C VAL A 209 12.66 -10.16 18.20
N GLY A 210 13.40 -9.35 18.93
CA GLY A 210 12.87 -8.12 19.52
C GLY A 210 12.64 -7.06 18.45
N THR A 211 11.52 -6.40 18.51
CA THR A 211 11.18 -5.28 17.62
C THR A 211 10.98 -4.02 18.42
N LEU A 212 11.64 -2.95 18.03
CA LEU A 212 11.46 -1.60 18.55
C LEU A 212 11.07 -0.70 17.38
N VAL A 213 9.97 0.03 17.52
CA VAL A 213 9.52 0.99 16.51
C VAL A 213 9.37 2.35 17.15
N GLU A 214 10.08 3.34 16.65
CA GLU A 214 9.99 4.71 17.11
C GLU A 214 8.67 5.33 16.64
N ARG A 215 7.95 5.99 17.56
CA ARG A 215 6.54 6.37 17.36
C ARG A 215 6.33 7.53 16.40
N THR A 216 7.29 8.47 16.33
CA THR A 216 7.19 9.68 15.50
C THR A 216 7.62 9.40 14.08
N THR A 217 8.74 8.71 13.89
CA THR A 217 9.38 8.50 12.58
C THR A 217 9.12 7.12 11.98
N LEU A 218 8.54 6.20 12.76
CA LEU A 218 8.38 4.76 12.42
C LEU A 218 9.72 4.05 12.18
N PHE A 219 10.83 4.61 12.70
CA PHE A 219 12.14 3.98 12.60
C PHE A 219 12.14 2.66 13.36
N THR A 220 12.59 1.60 12.71
CA THR A 220 12.51 0.24 13.22
C THR A 220 13.88 -0.28 13.54
N VAL A 221 14.04 -0.86 14.73
CA VAL A 221 15.26 -1.56 15.17
C VAL A 221 14.88 -3.00 15.50
N LEU A 222 15.69 -3.95 15.07
CA LEU A 222 15.54 -5.36 15.38
C LEU A 222 16.66 -5.83 16.29
N SER A 223 16.32 -6.67 17.25
CA SER A 223 17.28 -7.25 18.19
C SER A 223 17.22 -8.78 18.14
N LYS A 224 18.36 -9.40 17.91
CA LYS A 224 18.50 -10.85 18.11
C LYS A 224 18.31 -11.18 19.57
N MET A 225 17.40 -12.12 19.86
CA MET A 225 17.19 -12.72 21.17
C MET A 225 17.72 -14.15 21.17
N GLU A 226 18.22 -14.60 22.30
CA GLU A 226 18.61 -16.02 22.46
C GLU A 226 17.36 -16.90 22.57
N ASP A 227 16.39 -16.43 23.35
CA ASP A 227 15.07 -17.01 23.54
C ASP A 227 14.02 -15.93 23.84
N ALA A 228 12.84 -16.29 24.29
CA ALA A 228 11.78 -15.38 24.70
C ALA A 228 11.74 -15.10 26.22
N SER A 229 12.85 -15.29 26.94
CA SER A 229 12.95 -15.02 28.38
C SER A 229 13.12 -13.55 28.68
N ALA A 230 12.83 -13.14 29.92
CA ALA A 230 13.03 -11.77 30.39
C ALA A 230 14.50 -11.35 30.37
N GLU A 231 15.41 -12.27 30.66
CA GLU A 231 16.85 -12.00 30.61
C GLU A 231 17.32 -11.72 29.18
N SER A 232 16.90 -12.55 28.24
CA SER A 232 17.18 -12.39 26.82
C SER A 232 16.62 -11.08 26.27
N ALA A 233 15.43 -10.69 26.71
CA ALA A 233 14.79 -9.42 26.34
C ALA A 233 15.59 -8.21 26.88
N VAL A 234 15.96 -8.23 28.16
CA VAL A 234 16.79 -7.15 28.75
C VAL A 234 18.12 -7.04 28.01
N LYS A 235 18.85 -8.14 27.82
CA LYS A 235 20.15 -8.16 27.13
C LYS A 235 20.02 -7.67 25.67
N GLY A 236 19.02 -8.19 24.96
CA GLY A 236 18.79 -7.85 23.55
C GLY A 236 18.40 -6.40 23.34
N PHE A 237 17.42 -5.91 24.09
CA PHE A 237 16.97 -4.52 23.97
C PHE A 237 18.01 -3.52 24.46
N SER A 238 18.71 -3.79 25.57
CA SER A 238 19.81 -2.94 26.04
C SER A 238 20.90 -2.78 24.99
N ARG A 239 21.29 -3.88 24.34
CA ARG A 239 22.32 -3.85 23.30
C ARG A 239 21.97 -2.93 22.14
N VAL A 240 20.73 -2.96 21.67
CA VAL A 240 20.34 -2.15 20.50
C VAL A 240 19.98 -0.72 20.89
N LEU A 241 19.34 -0.49 22.04
CA LEU A 241 19.01 0.84 22.54
C LEU A 241 20.28 1.66 22.87
N ASN A 242 21.31 1.03 23.43
CA ASN A 242 22.57 1.71 23.76
C ASN A 242 23.39 2.13 22.53
N ARG A 243 23.01 1.70 21.31
CA ARG A 243 23.55 2.21 20.05
C ARG A 243 22.86 3.50 19.59
N ILE A 244 21.73 3.84 20.21
CA ILE A 244 20.92 5.02 19.87
C ILE A 244 21.33 6.15 20.83
N GLU A 245 21.42 7.36 20.32
CA GLU A 245 21.70 8.56 21.10
C GLU A 245 20.71 8.70 22.27
N ALA A 246 21.20 9.13 23.45
CA ALA A 246 20.38 9.23 24.65
C ALA A 246 19.12 10.11 24.46
N GLN A 247 19.22 11.16 23.65
CA GLN A 247 18.12 12.07 23.34
C GLN A 247 16.99 11.41 22.52
N LYS A 248 17.27 10.29 21.86
CA LYS A 248 16.32 9.53 21.04
C LYS A 248 15.91 8.19 21.68
N ARG A 249 16.14 8.00 22.99
CA ARG A 249 15.77 6.81 23.75
C ARG A 249 15.13 7.19 25.10
N LEU A 250 13.97 7.80 25.05
CA LEU A 250 13.31 8.40 26.21
C LEU A 250 12.38 7.41 26.93
N SER A 251 11.50 6.76 26.18
CA SER A 251 10.56 5.78 26.75
C SER A 251 10.26 4.64 25.79
N MET A 252 9.73 3.55 26.35
CA MET A 252 9.24 2.40 25.58
C MET A 252 7.89 1.97 26.12
N THR A 253 6.92 1.75 25.24
CA THR A 253 5.63 1.13 25.54
C THR A 253 5.67 -0.35 25.16
N TYR A 254 5.30 -1.22 26.08
CA TYR A 254 5.27 -2.67 25.89
C TYR A 254 3.91 -3.26 26.31
N ASP A 255 3.61 -4.51 25.93
CA ASP A 255 2.48 -5.22 26.53
C ASP A 255 2.86 -5.83 27.87
N GLN A 256 1.88 -6.48 28.53
CA GLN A 256 2.11 -7.17 29.79
C GLN A 256 2.69 -8.57 29.57
N GLY A 257 3.57 -8.74 28.57
CA GLY A 257 4.28 -10.00 28.31
C GLY A 257 5.31 -10.28 29.39
N ARG A 258 5.42 -11.54 29.84
CA ARG A 258 6.39 -11.97 30.87
C ARG A 258 7.84 -11.71 30.49
N GLU A 259 8.15 -11.60 29.22
CA GLU A 259 9.46 -11.21 28.70
C GLU A 259 9.91 -9.80 29.16
N MET A 260 8.98 -8.97 29.65
CA MET A 260 9.30 -7.65 30.21
C MET A 260 9.31 -7.63 31.75
N ALA A 261 9.32 -8.78 32.42
CA ALA A 261 9.46 -8.84 33.87
C ALA A 261 10.76 -8.19 34.39
N GLY A 262 11.79 -8.11 33.54
CA GLY A 262 13.06 -7.43 33.84
C GLY A 262 13.11 -5.95 33.45
N HIS A 263 11.97 -5.27 33.26
CA HIS A 263 11.90 -3.90 32.75
C HIS A 263 12.68 -2.86 33.58
N GLN A 264 12.77 -3.04 34.90
CA GLN A 264 13.58 -2.15 35.76
C GLN A 264 15.07 -2.24 35.40
N ARG A 265 15.60 -3.44 35.20
CA ARG A 265 16.98 -3.69 34.75
C ARG A 265 17.24 -3.10 33.36
N LEU A 266 16.23 -3.15 32.48
CA LEU A 266 16.31 -2.49 31.17
C LEU A 266 16.41 -0.97 31.33
N THR A 267 15.59 -0.39 32.20
CA THR A 267 15.64 1.06 32.52
C THR A 267 16.99 1.47 33.11
N GLU A 268 17.52 0.70 34.04
CA GLU A 268 18.85 0.93 34.64
C GLU A 268 19.96 0.88 33.57
N ALA A 269 19.90 -0.09 32.69
CA ALA A 269 20.93 -0.29 31.67
C ALA A 269 20.88 0.71 30.48
N THR A 270 19.73 1.35 30.24
CA THR A 270 19.53 2.17 29.04
C THR A 270 19.04 3.59 29.30
N GLY A 271 18.50 3.86 30.48
CA GLY A 271 17.79 5.11 30.82
C GLY A 271 16.37 5.20 30.26
N VAL A 272 15.90 4.19 29.51
CA VAL A 272 14.58 4.18 28.89
C VAL A 272 13.49 3.85 29.92
N LYS A 273 12.49 4.71 30.07
CA LYS A 273 11.33 4.45 30.93
C LYS A 273 10.36 3.50 30.25
N VAL A 274 9.96 2.40 30.91
CA VAL A 274 9.05 1.41 30.34
C VAL A 274 7.63 1.63 30.87
N TYR A 275 6.67 1.73 29.96
CA TYR A 275 5.24 1.85 30.24
C TYR A 275 4.49 0.64 29.66
N PHE A 276 3.49 0.16 30.38
CA PHE A 276 2.74 -1.03 30.01
C PHE A 276 1.36 -0.68 29.48
N ALA A 277 1.05 -1.18 28.30
CA ALA A 277 -0.28 -1.07 27.70
C ALA A 277 -1.31 -1.87 28.50
N ASP A 278 -2.57 -1.44 28.43
CA ASP A 278 -3.67 -2.16 29.05
C ASP A 278 -3.87 -3.54 28.42
N PRO A 279 -4.33 -4.52 29.22
CA PRO A 279 -4.69 -5.83 28.68
C PRO A 279 -5.74 -5.70 27.56
N HIS A 280 -5.58 -6.48 26.51
CA HIS A 280 -6.51 -6.51 25.38
C HIS A 280 -6.68 -5.19 24.62
N SER A 281 -5.76 -4.25 24.75
CA SER A 281 -5.78 -2.92 24.11
C SER A 281 -4.75 -2.78 22.97
N PRO A 282 -4.85 -3.56 21.86
CA PRO A 282 -3.85 -3.55 20.79
C PRO A 282 -3.72 -2.19 20.10
N TRP A 283 -4.75 -1.34 20.14
CA TRP A 283 -4.71 0.02 19.57
C TRP A 283 -3.69 0.93 20.25
N GLN A 284 -3.32 0.66 21.50
CA GLN A 284 -2.30 1.42 22.25
C GLN A 284 -0.89 1.18 21.71
N ARG A 285 -0.68 0.08 20.93
CA ARG A 285 0.58 -0.30 20.28
C ARG A 285 0.42 -0.60 18.79
N GLY A 286 -0.51 0.11 18.13
CA GLY A 286 -0.88 -0.13 16.73
C GLY A 286 0.26 0.03 15.73
N ILE A 287 1.30 0.82 16.06
CA ILE A 287 2.48 1.02 15.21
C ILE A 287 3.30 -0.26 15.14
N ASN A 288 3.54 -0.89 16.28
CA ASN A 288 4.32 -2.12 16.34
C ASN A 288 3.57 -3.29 15.67
N GLU A 289 2.26 -3.43 15.91
CA GLU A 289 1.45 -4.47 15.25
C GLU A 289 1.52 -4.35 13.72
N ASN A 290 1.40 -3.12 13.18
CA ASN A 290 1.53 -2.89 11.75
C ASN A 290 2.94 -3.20 11.23
N THR A 291 3.99 -2.81 11.97
CA THR A 291 5.38 -3.06 11.59
C THR A 291 5.72 -4.54 11.64
N ASN A 292 5.24 -5.25 12.67
CA ASN A 292 5.37 -6.71 12.75
C ASN A 292 4.69 -7.41 11.58
N GLY A 293 3.54 -6.90 11.11
CA GLY A 293 2.90 -7.34 9.88
C GLY A 293 3.78 -7.19 8.64
N LEU A 294 4.58 -6.11 8.55
CA LEU A 294 5.55 -5.91 7.47
C LEU A 294 6.75 -6.86 7.60
N LEU A 295 7.26 -7.01 8.82
CA LEU A 295 8.40 -7.87 9.12
C LEU A 295 8.12 -9.34 8.80
N ARG A 296 6.86 -9.78 8.82
CA ARG A 296 6.48 -11.15 8.44
C ARG A 296 6.76 -11.51 6.97
N GLN A 297 7.08 -10.54 6.13
CA GLN A 297 7.61 -10.79 4.78
C GLN A 297 9.03 -11.38 4.81
N TYR A 298 9.82 -11.05 5.84
CA TYR A 298 11.21 -11.47 6.03
C TYR A 298 11.33 -12.56 7.11
N LEU A 299 10.50 -12.47 8.13
CA LEU A 299 10.45 -13.36 9.29
C LEU A 299 9.12 -14.12 9.30
N PRO A 300 8.93 -15.15 8.45
CA PRO A 300 7.64 -15.84 8.31
C PRO A 300 7.20 -16.50 9.62
N LYS A 301 5.88 -16.63 9.80
CA LYS A 301 5.33 -17.39 10.93
C LYS A 301 5.76 -18.86 10.83
N GLY A 302 6.20 -19.43 11.95
CA GLY A 302 6.64 -20.82 12.00
C GLY A 302 8.08 -21.06 11.53
N ALA A 303 8.81 -20.00 11.13
CA ALA A 303 10.25 -20.13 10.85
C ALA A 303 11.07 -20.15 12.14
N ASP A 304 12.23 -20.81 12.09
CA ASP A 304 13.23 -20.71 13.14
C ASP A 304 13.99 -19.38 13.00
N LEU A 305 13.82 -18.49 13.98
CA LEU A 305 14.43 -17.18 13.96
C LEU A 305 15.84 -17.17 14.59
N SER A 306 16.29 -18.23 15.21
CA SER A 306 17.63 -18.33 15.81
C SER A 306 18.74 -18.27 14.77
N GLN A 307 18.43 -18.66 13.54
CA GLN A 307 19.36 -18.68 12.41
C GLN A 307 19.78 -17.28 11.92
N TYR A 308 18.99 -16.24 12.24
CA TYR A 308 19.31 -14.88 11.83
C TYR A 308 20.43 -14.31 12.69
N THR A 309 21.45 -13.78 12.05
CA THR A 309 22.47 -12.95 12.71
C THR A 309 21.96 -11.55 12.98
N GLN A 310 22.59 -10.82 13.92
CA GLN A 310 22.21 -9.41 14.15
C GLN A 310 22.40 -8.56 12.87
N ALA A 311 23.47 -8.80 12.11
CA ALA A 311 23.72 -8.09 10.85
C ALA A 311 22.60 -8.30 9.81
N GLN A 312 22.05 -9.52 9.73
CA GLN A 312 20.90 -9.80 8.85
C GLN A 312 19.63 -9.09 9.34
N LEU A 313 19.40 -9.05 10.65
CA LEU A 313 18.28 -8.31 11.23
C LEU A 313 18.43 -6.81 11.00
N ASP A 314 19.62 -6.25 11.16
CA ASP A 314 19.92 -4.84 10.87
C ASP A 314 19.67 -4.52 9.40
N ALA A 315 20.03 -5.42 8.47
CA ALA A 315 19.75 -5.27 7.04
C ALA A 315 18.24 -5.30 6.73
N ILE A 316 17.47 -6.16 7.41
CA ILE A 316 16.00 -6.20 7.28
C ILE A 316 15.39 -4.90 7.81
N ALA A 317 15.81 -4.44 8.98
CA ALA A 317 15.36 -3.18 9.56
C ALA A 317 15.67 -2.00 8.63
N TRP A 318 16.86 -1.95 8.05
CA TRP A 318 17.27 -0.93 7.09
C TRP A 318 16.38 -0.91 5.85
N GLN A 319 16.02 -2.07 5.31
CA GLN A 319 15.10 -2.14 4.19
C GLN A 319 13.72 -1.54 4.53
N LEU A 320 13.22 -1.70 5.76
CA LEU A 320 11.99 -1.07 6.20
C LEU A 320 12.15 0.43 6.42
N ASN A 321 13.30 0.85 6.98
CA ASN A 321 13.59 2.23 7.32
C ASN A 321 13.84 3.11 6.08
N THR A 322 14.26 2.51 4.97
CA THR A 322 14.43 3.20 3.68
C THR A 322 13.20 3.14 2.79
N ARG A 323 12.10 2.49 3.23
CA ARG A 323 10.82 2.49 2.49
C ARG A 323 9.99 3.72 2.81
N PRO A 324 9.46 4.41 1.80
CA PRO A 324 8.58 5.56 2.00
C PRO A 324 7.29 5.15 2.72
N ARG A 325 6.80 6.04 3.57
CA ARG A 325 5.56 5.89 4.32
C ARG A 325 4.54 6.92 3.89
N LYS A 326 3.36 6.48 3.47
CA LYS A 326 2.28 7.38 3.04
C LYS A 326 1.89 8.36 4.15
N SER A 327 1.81 7.89 5.41
CA SER A 327 1.52 8.72 6.59
C SER A 327 2.53 9.84 6.83
N MET A 328 3.70 9.78 6.21
CA MET A 328 4.78 10.76 6.30
C MET A 328 5.01 11.51 4.99
N GLY A 329 3.98 11.62 4.14
CA GLY A 329 4.12 12.24 2.83
C GLY A 329 5.10 11.52 1.89
N PHE A 330 5.22 10.21 2.02
CA PHE A 330 6.16 9.34 1.30
C PHE A 330 7.64 9.56 1.64
N ARG A 331 7.94 10.27 2.71
CA ARG A 331 9.29 10.26 3.31
C ARG A 331 9.55 8.91 3.97
N CYS A 332 10.82 8.55 4.17
CA CYS A 332 11.16 7.29 4.83
C CYS A 332 11.59 7.48 6.29
N PRO A 333 11.43 6.44 7.15
CA PRO A 333 11.83 6.50 8.55
C PRO A 333 13.28 6.94 8.77
N ALA A 334 14.23 6.44 7.95
CA ALA A 334 15.64 6.79 8.08
C ALA A 334 15.90 8.29 7.87
N GLU A 335 15.23 8.90 6.89
CA GLU A 335 15.32 10.34 6.61
C GLU A 335 14.85 11.20 7.79
N LEU A 336 13.82 10.72 8.50
CA LEU A 336 13.24 11.47 9.62
C LEU A 336 13.98 11.24 10.95
N PHE A 337 14.53 10.04 11.15
CA PHE A 337 15.21 9.67 12.38
C PHE A 337 16.70 10.07 12.37
N THR A 338 17.35 9.98 11.22
CA THR A 338 18.77 10.31 11.02
C THR A 338 18.96 11.25 9.82
N PRO A 339 18.41 12.48 9.87
CA PRO A 339 18.40 13.40 8.73
C PRO A 339 19.81 13.73 8.21
N ASP A 340 20.79 13.81 9.12
CA ASP A 340 22.18 14.14 8.77
C ASP A 340 22.93 12.96 8.14
N ALA A 341 22.47 11.74 8.37
CA ALA A 341 23.13 10.50 7.89
C ALA A 341 22.45 9.87 6.67
N PHE A 342 21.28 10.34 6.26
CA PHE A 342 20.51 9.74 5.18
C PHE A 342 19.90 10.76 4.22
N ASP A 343 20.36 10.74 2.97
CA ASP A 343 19.76 11.48 1.85
C ASP A 343 18.83 10.58 1.03
N PHE A 344 17.54 10.91 1.06
CA PHE A 344 16.49 10.18 0.34
C PHE A 344 16.70 10.16 -1.18
N LYS A 345 17.06 11.31 -1.77
CA LYS A 345 17.25 11.43 -3.21
C LYS A 345 18.48 10.65 -3.66
N GLN A 346 19.59 10.78 -2.93
CA GLN A 346 20.83 10.05 -3.21
C GLN A 346 20.63 8.53 -3.08
N HIS A 347 19.95 8.08 -2.01
CA HIS A 347 19.62 6.66 -1.82
C HIS A 347 18.84 6.09 -2.99
N HIS A 348 17.80 6.78 -3.43
CA HIS A 348 16.98 6.32 -4.55
C HIS A 348 17.69 6.44 -5.90
N ALA A 349 18.57 7.41 -6.10
CA ALA A 349 19.41 7.50 -7.28
C ALA A 349 20.39 6.33 -7.35
N ALA A 350 21.07 6.00 -6.25
CA ALA A 350 22.00 4.88 -6.15
C ALA A 350 21.35 3.52 -6.47
N LEU A 351 20.06 3.33 -6.15
CA LEU A 351 19.33 2.12 -6.51
C LEU A 351 19.25 1.87 -8.02
N PHE A 352 19.45 2.89 -8.85
CA PHE A 352 19.42 2.80 -10.30
C PHE A 352 20.82 2.86 -10.94
N ALA A 353 21.82 3.36 -10.23
CA ALA A 353 23.19 3.40 -10.71
C ALA A 353 23.87 2.01 -10.73
N LEU A 354 23.48 1.10 -9.84
CA LEU A 354 24.05 -0.25 -9.72
C LEU A 354 23.46 -1.29 -10.71
N GLY A 355 22.89 -0.86 -11.81
CA GLY A 355 22.15 -1.72 -12.75
C GLY A 355 22.58 -1.57 -14.20
N HIS A 356 23.87 -1.71 -14.50
CA HIS A 356 24.38 -2.03 -15.84
C HIS A 356 24.90 -3.45 -15.85
#